data_f3bff4f8b4436261831d4990dda4fd7a
#
_entry.id   f3bff4f8b4436261831d4990dda4fd7a
#
_cell.length_a   1.000
_cell.length_b   1.000
_cell.length_c   1.000
_cell.angle_alpha   90.00
_cell.angle_beta   90.00
_cell.angle_gamma   90.00
#
_symmetry.space_group_name_H-M   'P 1'
#
loop_
_entity.id
_entity.type
_entity.pdbx_description
1 polymer ?
#
loop_
_entity_poly.entity_id
_entity_poly.type
_entity_poly.pdbx_seq_one_letter_code
_entity_poly.pdbx_strand_id
1 'polypeptide(L)'
;MFHANAWGLPFSAPAVGANLVLPGRELDGASLASLIRSEKVTIAGGVQTVWIALLDHLDATGGEVPSLQRVIIGGSKCPDALIRRMEQRLGARVQTTWGMTEMSPLGTVDSVQFPPEAERSSGRPPIGVDLKLTDAEGVTLAEQRGAIGHLKVKGHSVIERYFNATTSALDAEGYFDTGDLATINEDGSLTIGGRSKDLIKSGGEWINPAEMEAIIGRDPRVGQVAVIGKPHPKWGERPVLVVELHQGETGDARAWVEALRGKVADWWLPDEVVQLPRMPLAATGKIDKVRLRTEYEEGELDRYVAVRR
;
A
#
# COMPACT_ATOMS: atom_id res chain seq x y z
N MET A 1 -16.02 -0.92 -12.86
CA MET A 1 -15.23 0.32 -12.79
C MET A 1 -15.17 0.78 -11.32
N PHE A 2 -14.38 0.07 -10.55
CA PHE A 2 -14.20 0.31 -9.11
C PHE A 2 -12.97 1.19 -8.87
N HIS A 3 -12.78 1.78 -7.69
CA HIS A 3 -11.65 2.65 -7.35
C HIS A 3 -11.49 3.86 -8.29
N ALA A 4 -12.22 4.96 -8.00
CA ALA A 4 -12.16 6.21 -8.76
C ALA A 4 -12.19 5.98 -10.29
N ASN A 5 -13.27 5.29 -10.74
CA ASN A 5 -13.51 4.94 -12.13
C ASN A 5 -12.36 4.15 -12.78
N ALA A 6 -11.96 3.04 -12.12
CA ALA A 6 -10.86 2.18 -12.59
C ALA A 6 -9.56 2.99 -12.86
N TRP A 7 -9.21 3.86 -11.91
CA TRP A 7 -8.02 4.71 -11.94
C TRP A 7 -7.94 5.60 -13.19
N GLY A 8 -9.09 6.02 -13.73
CA GLY A 8 -9.16 6.88 -14.91
C GLY A 8 -8.88 6.19 -16.24
N LEU A 9 -8.61 4.87 -16.26
CA LEU A 9 -8.33 4.11 -17.48
C LEU A 9 -9.46 4.18 -18.53
N PRO A 10 -10.76 4.20 -18.16
CA PRO A 10 -11.85 4.36 -19.13
C PRO A 10 -11.81 5.67 -19.92
N PHE A 11 -11.12 6.67 -19.40
CA PHE A 11 -10.93 7.96 -20.08
C PHE A 11 -9.61 8.00 -20.84
N SER A 12 -8.52 7.58 -20.20
CA SER A 12 -7.18 7.67 -20.78
C SER A 12 -6.93 6.65 -21.91
N ALA A 13 -7.43 5.42 -21.79
CA ALA A 13 -7.22 4.40 -22.82
C ALA A 13 -7.86 4.78 -24.16
N PRO A 14 -9.16 5.16 -24.24
CA PRO A 14 -9.75 5.63 -25.50
C PRO A 14 -9.11 6.91 -26.04
N ALA A 15 -8.66 7.82 -25.15
CA ALA A 15 -8.03 9.07 -25.58
C ALA A 15 -6.74 8.85 -26.39
N VAL A 16 -6.06 7.72 -26.18
CA VAL A 16 -4.85 7.32 -26.94
C VAL A 16 -5.13 6.22 -27.96
N GLY A 17 -6.40 5.90 -28.24
CA GLY A 17 -6.81 4.88 -29.20
C GLY A 17 -6.58 3.43 -28.73
N ALA A 18 -6.40 3.21 -27.43
CA ALA A 18 -6.26 1.86 -26.87
C ALA A 18 -7.61 1.21 -26.62
N ASN A 19 -7.69 -0.12 -26.82
CA ASN A 19 -8.85 -0.90 -26.43
C ASN A 19 -8.91 -1.06 -24.93
N LEU A 20 -10.10 -0.96 -24.35
CA LEU A 20 -10.34 -1.16 -22.92
C LEU A 20 -10.98 -2.53 -22.68
N VAL A 21 -10.33 -3.37 -21.89
CA VAL A 21 -10.79 -4.69 -21.47
C VAL A 21 -11.18 -4.65 -20.00
N LEU A 22 -12.42 -4.96 -19.68
CA LEU A 22 -12.96 -4.94 -18.31
C LEU A 22 -13.26 -6.38 -17.85
N PRO A 23 -12.62 -6.87 -16.78
CA PRO A 23 -12.78 -8.26 -16.32
C PRO A 23 -14.14 -8.52 -15.64
N GLY A 24 -14.95 -7.50 -15.40
CA GLY A 24 -16.22 -7.65 -14.69
C GLY A 24 -16.02 -7.98 -13.21
N ARG A 25 -16.68 -9.03 -12.74
CA ARG A 25 -16.59 -9.52 -11.36
C ARG A 25 -15.63 -10.69 -11.18
N GLU A 26 -15.21 -11.29 -12.29
CA GLU A 26 -14.38 -12.50 -12.31
C GLU A 26 -12.90 -12.09 -12.17
N LEU A 27 -12.43 -11.99 -10.93
CA LEU A 27 -11.07 -11.56 -10.59
C LEU A 27 -10.20 -12.71 -10.06
N ASP A 28 -10.65 -13.94 -10.21
CA ASP A 28 -9.82 -15.13 -9.93
C ASP A 28 -8.72 -15.31 -10.98
N GLY A 29 -7.65 -16.02 -10.60
CA GLY A 29 -6.47 -16.16 -11.45
C GLY A 29 -6.74 -16.85 -12.79
N ALA A 30 -7.67 -17.83 -12.85
CA ALA A 30 -8.00 -18.55 -14.08
C ALA A 30 -8.74 -17.65 -15.07
N SER A 31 -9.75 -16.91 -14.60
CA SER A 31 -10.54 -15.96 -15.41
C SER A 31 -9.65 -14.84 -15.94
N LEU A 32 -8.79 -14.27 -15.10
CA LEU A 32 -7.83 -13.23 -15.49
C LEU A 32 -6.84 -13.74 -16.53
N ALA A 33 -6.24 -14.92 -16.33
CA ALA A 33 -5.29 -15.50 -17.28
C ALA A 33 -5.95 -15.77 -18.63
N SER A 34 -7.18 -16.28 -18.63
CA SER A 34 -7.98 -16.50 -19.84
C SER A 34 -8.24 -15.20 -20.58
N LEU A 35 -8.71 -14.16 -19.87
CA LEU A 35 -9.04 -12.86 -20.46
C LEU A 35 -7.78 -12.17 -21.04
N ILE A 36 -6.66 -12.17 -20.31
CA ILE A 36 -5.40 -11.58 -20.79
C ILE A 36 -4.95 -12.25 -22.10
N ARG A 37 -5.09 -13.57 -22.21
CA ARG A 37 -4.71 -14.33 -23.42
C ARG A 37 -5.66 -14.06 -24.58
N SER A 38 -6.99 -14.17 -24.36
CA SER A 38 -7.99 -14.00 -25.41
C SER A 38 -7.97 -12.61 -26.03
N GLU A 39 -7.85 -11.58 -25.19
CA GLU A 39 -7.86 -10.18 -25.60
C GLU A 39 -6.45 -9.63 -25.89
N LYS A 40 -5.40 -10.45 -25.72
CA LYS A 40 -4.00 -10.06 -25.91
C LYS A 40 -3.65 -8.78 -25.16
N VAL A 41 -4.06 -8.71 -23.89
CA VAL A 41 -3.86 -7.53 -23.05
C VAL A 41 -2.36 -7.24 -22.90
N THR A 42 -1.98 -5.98 -23.15
CA THR A 42 -0.57 -5.54 -23.08
C THR A 42 -0.26 -4.77 -21.81
N ILE A 43 -1.26 -4.09 -21.24
CA ILE A 43 -1.15 -3.31 -20.00
C ILE A 43 -2.32 -3.67 -19.12
N ALA A 44 -2.07 -3.97 -17.86
CA ALA A 44 -3.14 -4.25 -16.89
C ALA A 44 -2.88 -3.56 -15.55
N GLY A 45 -3.93 -3.00 -14.95
CA GLY A 45 -3.90 -2.34 -13.65
C GLY A 45 -4.72 -3.10 -12.61
N GLY A 46 -4.20 -3.21 -11.40
CA GLY A 46 -4.90 -3.88 -10.31
C GLY A 46 -4.23 -3.72 -8.95
N VAL A 47 -4.94 -4.09 -7.89
CA VAL A 47 -4.41 -4.15 -6.53
C VAL A 47 -3.65 -5.46 -6.29
N GLN A 48 -2.86 -5.53 -5.22
CA GLN A 48 -1.98 -6.67 -4.92
C GLN A 48 -2.69 -8.03 -4.95
N THR A 49 -3.86 -8.13 -4.33
CA THR A 49 -4.62 -9.39 -4.23
C THR A 49 -5.00 -9.98 -5.59
N VAL A 50 -5.28 -9.13 -6.56
CA VAL A 50 -5.58 -9.55 -7.96
C VAL A 50 -4.33 -10.16 -8.61
N TRP A 51 -3.18 -9.57 -8.42
CA TRP A 51 -1.91 -10.05 -8.95
C TRP A 51 -1.46 -11.35 -8.29
N ILE A 52 -1.62 -11.48 -6.97
CA ILE A 52 -1.32 -12.72 -6.25
C ILE A 52 -2.18 -13.87 -6.80
N ALA A 53 -3.49 -13.67 -6.97
CA ALA A 53 -4.39 -14.68 -7.51
C ALA A 53 -3.96 -15.13 -8.93
N LEU A 54 -3.55 -14.19 -9.79
CA LEU A 54 -3.04 -14.52 -11.12
C LEU A 54 -1.74 -15.32 -11.05
N LEU A 55 -0.78 -14.89 -10.24
CA LEU A 55 0.51 -15.57 -10.07
C LEU A 55 0.34 -16.99 -9.55
N ASP A 56 -0.47 -17.18 -8.51
CA ASP A 56 -0.72 -18.50 -7.91
C ASP A 56 -1.37 -19.47 -8.93
N HIS A 57 -2.31 -18.95 -9.74
CA HIS A 57 -2.89 -19.76 -10.81
C HIS A 57 -1.85 -20.14 -11.88
N LEU A 58 -1.01 -19.20 -12.32
CA LEU A 58 0.00 -19.47 -13.32
C LEU A 58 1.09 -20.41 -12.79
N ASP A 59 1.45 -20.31 -11.52
CA ASP A 59 2.41 -21.22 -10.89
C ASP A 59 1.85 -22.64 -10.78
N ALA A 60 0.57 -22.77 -10.41
CA ALA A 60 -0.09 -24.08 -10.30
C ALA A 60 -0.32 -24.76 -11.65
N THR A 61 -0.50 -24.02 -12.73
CA THR A 61 -0.84 -24.55 -14.06
C THR A 61 0.32 -24.57 -15.05
N GLY A 62 1.44 -23.91 -14.75
CA GLY A 62 2.53 -23.68 -15.70
C GLY A 62 2.17 -22.75 -16.86
N GLY A 63 1.00 -22.09 -16.81
CA GLY A 63 0.51 -21.23 -17.87
C GLY A 63 1.28 -19.91 -17.99
N GLU A 64 1.16 -19.24 -19.14
CA GLU A 64 1.81 -17.95 -19.44
C GLU A 64 0.81 -16.92 -19.95
N VAL A 65 1.20 -15.64 -19.89
CA VAL A 65 0.43 -14.49 -20.41
C VAL A 65 1.36 -13.59 -21.25
N PRO A 66 1.87 -14.09 -22.39
CA PRO A 66 2.99 -13.49 -23.10
C PRO A 66 2.70 -12.13 -23.74
N SER A 67 1.43 -11.74 -23.87
CA SER A 67 1.04 -10.43 -24.37
C SER A 67 1.23 -9.31 -23.35
N LEU A 68 1.25 -9.64 -22.03
CA LEU A 68 1.33 -8.66 -20.95
C LEU A 68 2.74 -8.07 -20.87
N GLN A 69 2.86 -6.77 -21.07
CA GLN A 69 4.13 -6.03 -21.09
C GLN A 69 4.30 -5.16 -19.85
N ARG A 70 3.18 -4.65 -19.31
CA ARG A 70 3.18 -3.73 -18.16
C ARG A 70 2.09 -4.08 -17.16
N VAL A 71 2.47 -4.02 -15.90
CA VAL A 71 1.57 -4.17 -14.75
C VAL A 71 1.59 -2.86 -13.97
N ILE A 72 0.43 -2.27 -13.76
CA ILE A 72 0.27 -1.09 -12.91
C ILE A 72 -0.29 -1.56 -11.57
N ILE A 73 0.44 -1.30 -10.49
CA ILE A 73 0.04 -1.68 -9.14
C ILE A 73 -0.06 -0.47 -8.23
N GLY A 74 -1.15 -0.39 -7.47
CA GLY A 74 -1.41 0.70 -6.55
C GLY A 74 -2.34 0.28 -5.43
N GLY A 75 -2.82 1.27 -4.69
CA GLY A 75 -3.77 1.06 -3.60
C GLY A 75 -3.12 0.85 -2.23
N SER A 76 -1.98 0.21 -2.14
CA SER A 76 -1.13 0.08 -0.95
C SER A 76 0.34 -0.11 -1.37
N LYS A 77 1.27 0.07 -0.43
CA LYS A 77 2.70 -0.20 -0.70
C LYS A 77 2.87 -1.66 -1.08
N CYS A 78 3.39 -1.91 -2.27
CA CYS A 78 3.65 -3.27 -2.75
C CYS A 78 5.02 -3.75 -2.24
N PRO A 79 5.11 -4.93 -1.60
CA PRO A 79 6.39 -5.49 -1.20
C PRO A 79 7.30 -5.75 -2.41
N ASP A 80 8.59 -5.43 -2.29
CA ASP A 80 9.57 -5.64 -3.36
C ASP A 80 9.67 -7.09 -3.80
N ALA A 81 9.48 -8.03 -2.88
CA ALA A 81 9.45 -9.46 -3.20
C ALA A 81 8.32 -9.81 -4.17
N LEU A 82 7.13 -9.24 -3.96
CA LEU A 82 5.99 -9.43 -4.85
C LEU A 82 6.22 -8.77 -6.22
N ILE A 83 6.81 -7.58 -6.23
CA ILE A 83 7.17 -6.90 -7.50
C ILE A 83 8.14 -7.76 -8.31
N ARG A 84 9.21 -8.27 -7.67
CA ARG A 84 10.16 -9.17 -8.33
C ARG A 84 9.50 -10.46 -8.83
N ARG A 85 8.63 -11.08 -8.03
CA ARG A 85 7.87 -12.28 -8.44
C ARG A 85 7.02 -11.99 -9.68
N MET A 86 6.30 -10.85 -9.69
CA MET A 86 5.52 -10.43 -10.87
C MET A 86 6.40 -10.24 -12.11
N GLU A 87 7.52 -9.51 -12.01
CA GLU A 87 8.41 -9.26 -13.13
C GLU A 87 9.01 -10.54 -13.68
N GLN A 88 9.48 -11.43 -12.80
CA GLN A 88 10.06 -12.72 -13.21
C GLN A 88 9.02 -13.66 -13.82
N ARG A 89 7.84 -13.75 -13.21
CA ARG A 89 6.81 -14.72 -13.62
C ARG A 89 5.99 -14.30 -14.82
N LEU A 90 5.74 -13.00 -14.96
CA LEU A 90 4.93 -12.44 -16.05
C LEU A 90 5.77 -11.95 -17.24
N GLY A 91 7.08 -11.77 -17.08
CA GLY A 91 7.93 -11.13 -18.08
C GLY A 91 7.56 -9.66 -18.36
N ALA A 92 6.81 -9.04 -17.46
CA ALA A 92 6.23 -7.70 -17.62
C ALA A 92 6.88 -6.71 -16.62
N ARG A 93 7.04 -5.46 -17.03
CA ARG A 93 7.48 -4.41 -16.11
C ARG A 93 6.37 -4.03 -15.14
N VAL A 94 6.69 -3.98 -13.84
CA VAL A 94 5.78 -3.52 -12.80
C VAL A 94 6.02 -2.04 -12.53
N GLN A 95 4.95 -1.25 -12.61
CA GLN A 95 4.91 0.18 -12.31
C GLN A 95 4.09 0.40 -11.04
N THR A 96 4.69 1.01 -10.05
CA THR A 96 4.02 1.39 -8.80
C THR A 96 3.33 2.75 -8.97
N THR A 97 2.22 2.95 -8.26
CA THR A 97 1.50 4.21 -8.25
C THR A 97 1.03 4.55 -6.83
N TRP A 98 0.92 5.83 -6.54
CA TRP A 98 0.23 6.34 -5.38
C TRP A 98 -0.86 7.31 -5.82
N GLY A 99 -1.99 7.26 -5.13
CA GLY A 99 -3.11 8.16 -5.36
C GLY A 99 -4.29 7.83 -4.46
N MET A 100 -5.33 8.62 -4.58
CA MET A 100 -6.55 8.51 -3.78
C MET A 100 -7.74 9.08 -4.57
N THR A 101 -8.96 8.73 -4.15
CA THR A 101 -10.19 9.18 -4.83
C THR A 101 -10.24 10.71 -4.94
N GLU A 102 -9.77 11.41 -3.92
CA GLU A 102 -9.72 12.86 -3.84
C GLU A 102 -8.79 13.52 -4.89
N MET A 103 -8.01 12.73 -5.60
CA MET A 103 -7.08 13.20 -6.66
C MET A 103 -7.51 12.77 -8.07
N SER A 104 -8.61 12.06 -8.22
CA SER A 104 -9.24 11.60 -9.47
C SER A 104 -8.40 10.68 -10.39
N PRO A 105 -7.71 9.67 -9.92
CA PRO A 105 -7.15 9.33 -8.62
C PRO A 105 -5.63 9.48 -8.51
N LEU A 106 -4.92 9.85 -9.61
CA LEU A 106 -3.46 9.68 -9.77
C LEU A 106 -2.67 10.81 -9.11
N GLY A 107 -1.84 10.46 -8.13
CA GLY A 107 -0.88 11.37 -7.50
C GLY A 107 0.53 11.21 -8.01
N THR A 108 1.01 9.97 -8.08
CA THR A 108 2.33 9.65 -8.66
C THR A 108 2.29 8.35 -9.44
N VAL A 109 3.21 8.20 -10.39
CA VAL A 109 3.37 6.97 -11.18
C VAL A 109 4.85 6.73 -11.48
N ASP A 110 5.27 5.46 -11.37
CA ASP A 110 6.59 5.06 -11.85
C ASP A 110 6.65 5.17 -13.38
N SER A 111 7.74 5.74 -13.89
CA SER A 111 7.93 5.96 -15.31
C SER A 111 8.70 4.80 -15.96
N VAL A 112 8.22 4.36 -17.13
CA VAL A 112 8.96 3.39 -17.96
C VAL A 112 10.26 3.95 -18.56
N GLN A 113 10.43 5.28 -18.54
CA GLN A 113 11.60 5.96 -19.10
C GLN A 113 12.82 5.92 -18.17
N PHE A 114 12.61 5.66 -16.88
CA PHE A 114 13.71 5.56 -15.92
C PHE A 114 14.02 4.09 -15.61
N PRO A 115 15.29 3.72 -15.40
CA PRO A 115 15.62 2.37 -14.96
C PRO A 115 14.95 2.06 -13.62
N PRO A 116 14.70 0.77 -13.32
CA PRO A 116 14.21 0.37 -12.00
C PRO A 116 15.20 0.88 -10.94
N GLU A 117 14.68 1.64 -9.97
CA GLU A 117 15.47 2.14 -8.86
C GLU A 117 15.89 1.00 -7.93
N ALA A 118 17.02 1.19 -7.22
CA ALA A 118 17.50 0.23 -6.22
C ALA A 118 16.48 0.06 -5.07
N GLU A 119 15.78 1.13 -4.72
CA GLU A 119 14.62 1.12 -3.84
C GLU A 119 13.39 1.63 -4.59
N ARG A 120 12.33 0.81 -4.61
CA ARG A 120 11.10 1.13 -5.32
C ARG A 120 10.35 2.25 -4.64
N SER A 121 10.25 3.39 -5.31
CA SER A 121 9.38 4.51 -4.93
C SER A 121 7.94 4.28 -5.39
N SER A 122 7.04 5.18 -5.01
CA SER A 122 5.66 5.23 -5.54
C SER A 122 5.58 6.03 -6.85
N GLY A 123 6.71 6.30 -7.49
CA GLY A 123 6.82 7.06 -8.72
C GLY A 123 6.91 8.57 -8.52
N ARG A 124 6.78 9.32 -9.61
CA ARG A 124 6.86 10.79 -9.65
C ARG A 124 5.52 11.42 -9.96
N PRO A 125 5.26 12.66 -9.49
CA PRO A 125 4.05 13.37 -9.83
C PRO A 125 4.00 13.67 -11.35
N PRO A 126 2.85 13.44 -12.01
CA PRO A 126 2.66 13.87 -13.38
C PRO A 126 2.52 15.41 -13.46
N ILE A 127 2.55 15.93 -14.68
CA ILE A 127 2.29 17.36 -14.93
C ILE A 127 0.93 17.76 -14.33
N GLY A 128 0.91 18.84 -13.56
CA GLY A 128 -0.29 19.38 -12.93
C GLY A 128 -0.57 18.83 -11.52
N VAL A 129 0.33 18.00 -10.97
CA VAL A 129 0.31 17.56 -9.57
C VAL A 129 1.52 18.16 -8.85
N ASP A 130 1.29 18.90 -7.79
CA ASP A 130 2.30 19.49 -6.92
C ASP A 130 2.24 18.83 -5.53
N LEU A 131 3.41 18.51 -4.96
CA LEU A 131 3.56 17.81 -3.68
C LEU A 131 4.29 18.73 -2.70
N LYS A 132 3.82 18.74 -1.45
CA LYS A 132 4.41 19.53 -0.37
C LYS A 132 4.47 18.69 0.92
N LEU A 133 5.57 18.79 1.66
CA LEU A 133 5.73 18.19 2.97
C LEU A 133 5.58 19.25 4.07
N THR A 134 4.83 18.91 5.11
CA THR A 134 4.65 19.75 6.30
C THR A 134 4.97 18.95 7.56
N ASP A 135 5.15 19.64 8.68
CA ASP A 135 5.13 19.03 10.01
C ASP A 135 3.69 18.67 10.43
N ALA A 136 3.53 18.19 11.67
CA ALA A 136 2.24 17.79 12.22
C ALA A 136 1.26 18.96 12.43
N GLU A 137 1.80 20.18 12.60
CA GLU A 137 1.05 21.43 12.77
C GLU A 137 0.68 22.05 11.41
N GLY A 138 1.12 21.46 10.30
CA GLY A 138 0.85 21.91 8.94
C GLY A 138 1.81 22.99 8.43
N VAL A 139 2.91 23.26 9.14
CA VAL A 139 3.95 24.18 8.70
C VAL A 139 4.82 23.51 7.65
N THR A 140 5.06 24.21 6.55
CA THR A 140 5.88 23.70 5.45
C THR A 140 7.31 23.42 5.91
N LEU A 141 7.82 22.21 5.66
CA LEU A 141 9.19 21.86 6.00
C LEU A 141 10.17 22.71 5.17
N ALA A 142 11.25 23.16 5.83
CA ALA A 142 12.31 23.93 5.14
C ALA A 142 12.99 23.08 4.07
N GLU A 143 13.20 21.79 4.33
CA GLU A 143 13.72 20.81 3.37
C GLU A 143 12.58 19.94 2.86
N GLN A 144 12.30 20.07 1.56
CA GLN A 144 11.23 19.32 0.90
C GLN A 144 11.72 17.98 0.32
N ARG A 145 13.01 17.68 0.38
CA ARG A 145 13.60 16.44 -0.14
C ARG A 145 14.39 15.72 0.95
N GLY A 146 14.33 14.39 0.92
CA GLY A 146 15.02 13.53 1.89
C GLY A 146 14.40 13.49 3.29
N ALA A 147 13.58 14.49 3.67
CA ALA A 147 12.89 14.52 4.95
C ALA A 147 11.55 13.76 4.90
N ILE A 148 11.14 13.20 6.05
CA ILE A 148 9.79 12.64 6.23
C ILE A 148 8.87 13.76 6.71
N GLY A 149 7.69 13.87 6.09
CA GLY A 149 6.68 14.85 6.49
C GLY A 149 5.25 14.40 6.15
N HIS A 150 4.29 15.19 6.62
CA HIS A 150 2.88 15.04 6.23
C HIS A 150 2.72 15.50 4.79
N LEU A 151 2.24 14.59 3.94
CA LEU A 151 2.11 14.84 2.51
C LEU A 151 0.85 15.64 2.21
N LYS A 152 1.03 16.76 1.55
CA LYS A 152 -0.04 17.56 0.95
C LYS A 152 0.09 17.57 -0.56
N VAL A 153 -1.04 17.67 -1.24
CA VAL A 153 -1.10 17.65 -2.70
C VAL A 153 -1.97 18.79 -3.23
N LYS A 154 -1.56 19.35 -4.36
CA LYS A 154 -2.31 20.37 -5.09
C LYS A 154 -2.34 20.02 -6.58
N GLY A 155 -3.46 20.30 -7.24
CA GLY A 155 -3.61 20.08 -8.68
C GLY A 155 -5.05 20.24 -9.14
N HIS A 156 -5.24 20.35 -10.45
CA HIS A 156 -6.59 20.51 -11.02
C HIS A 156 -7.48 19.28 -10.86
N SER A 157 -6.91 18.10 -10.61
CA SER A 157 -7.62 16.85 -10.35
C SER A 157 -7.97 16.64 -8.87
N VAL A 158 -7.48 17.51 -7.97
CA VAL A 158 -7.73 17.43 -6.53
C VAL A 158 -9.09 18.05 -6.22
N ILE A 159 -9.88 17.38 -5.37
CA ILE A 159 -11.20 17.91 -4.96
C ILE A 159 -11.04 19.22 -4.18
N GLU A 160 -11.98 20.14 -4.39
CA GLU A 160 -12.09 21.34 -3.56
C GLU A 160 -12.82 21.03 -2.24
N ARG A 161 -13.83 20.15 -2.30
CA ARG A 161 -14.65 19.77 -1.15
C ARG A 161 -15.30 18.42 -1.35
N TYR A 162 -15.67 17.77 -0.26
CA TYR A 162 -16.47 16.55 -0.31
C TYR A 162 -17.92 16.85 -0.67
N PHE A 163 -18.62 15.86 -1.22
CA PHE A 163 -20.04 15.97 -1.54
C PHE A 163 -20.83 16.35 -0.28
N ASN A 164 -21.76 17.31 -0.40
CA ASN A 164 -22.52 17.90 0.69
C ASN A 164 -21.73 18.62 1.81
N ALA A 165 -20.42 18.74 1.70
CA ALA A 165 -19.66 19.57 2.63
C ALA A 165 -19.82 21.06 2.29
N THR A 166 -19.90 21.91 3.31
CA THR A 166 -19.95 23.37 3.17
C THR A 166 -18.59 24.03 3.22
N THR A 167 -17.58 23.32 3.75
CA THR A 167 -16.22 23.82 3.92
C THR A 167 -15.30 23.23 2.84
N SER A 168 -14.28 23.99 2.42
CA SER A 168 -13.20 23.54 1.56
C SER A 168 -12.40 22.43 2.28
N ALA A 169 -11.93 21.44 1.54
CA ALA A 169 -10.98 20.44 1.99
C ALA A 169 -9.52 20.89 1.75
N LEU A 170 -9.33 22.06 1.10
CA LEU A 170 -8.04 22.63 0.81
C LEU A 170 -7.63 23.63 1.88
N ASP A 171 -6.33 23.71 2.16
CA ASP A 171 -5.77 24.76 3.01
C ASP A 171 -5.74 26.14 2.27
N ALA A 172 -5.26 27.18 2.96
CA ALA A 172 -5.22 28.54 2.42
C ALA A 172 -4.34 28.67 1.15
N GLU A 173 -3.40 27.76 0.93
CA GLU A 173 -2.55 27.71 -0.26
C GLU A 173 -3.11 26.82 -1.36
N GLY A 174 -4.25 26.18 -1.15
CA GLY A 174 -4.93 25.29 -2.08
C GLY A 174 -4.40 23.87 -2.10
N TYR A 175 -3.74 23.41 -1.02
CA TYR A 175 -3.29 22.03 -0.87
C TYR A 175 -4.31 21.21 -0.07
N PHE A 176 -4.48 19.97 -0.50
CA PHE A 176 -5.26 18.94 0.18
C PHE A 176 -4.34 18.11 1.11
N ASP A 177 -4.77 17.88 2.34
CA ASP A 177 -4.07 16.99 3.27
C ASP A 177 -4.41 15.53 2.96
N THR A 178 -3.41 14.76 2.53
CA THR A 178 -3.61 13.36 2.12
C THR A 178 -3.76 12.41 3.30
N GLY A 179 -3.34 12.82 4.49
CA GLY A 179 -3.21 11.97 5.67
C GLY A 179 -2.10 10.91 5.54
N ASP A 180 -1.23 11.00 4.54
CA ASP A 180 -0.07 10.16 4.38
C ASP A 180 1.19 10.84 4.94
N LEU A 181 2.10 10.04 5.51
CA LEU A 181 3.48 10.41 5.72
C LEU A 181 4.29 9.96 4.51
N ALA A 182 5.19 10.83 4.05
CA ALA A 182 5.98 10.53 2.86
C ALA A 182 7.35 11.21 2.89
N THR A 183 8.23 10.74 2.03
CA THR A 183 9.49 11.39 1.66
C THR A 183 9.45 11.70 0.17
N ILE A 184 9.73 12.94 -0.21
CA ILE A 184 10.07 13.27 -1.60
C ILE A 184 11.57 13.04 -1.73
N ASN A 185 11.98 12.05 -2.53
CA ASN A 185 13.37 11.69 -2.73
C ASN A 185 14.12 12.78 -3.52
N GLU A 186 15.46 12.73 -3.53
CA GLU A 186 16.31 13.69 -4.23
C GLU A 186 15.99 13.78 -5.74
N ASP A 187 15.62 12.67 -6.34
CA ASP A 187 15.25 12.56 -7.75
C ASP A 187 13.80 12.99 -8.06
N GLY A 188 13.05 13.43 -7.05
CA GLY A 188 11.65 13.83 -7.14
C GLY A 188 10.64 12.70 -7.09
N SER A 189 11.06 11.45 -6.91
CA SER A 189 10.13 10.34 -6.66
C SER A 189 9.57 10.40 -5.24
N LEU A 190 8.40 9.76 -5.03
CA LEU A 190 7.70 9.74 -3.75
C LEU A 190 7.83 8.40 -3.08
N THR A 191 8.23 8.37 -1.82
CA THR A 191 8.17 7.18 -0.96
C THR A 191 7.12 7.39 0.11
N ILE A 192 6.07 6.53 0.11
CA ILE A 192 5.03 6.56 1.14
C ILE A 192 5.54 5.84 2.39
N GLY A 193 5.57 6.56 3.50
CA GLY A 193 6.00 6.07 4.80
C GLY A 193 4.88 5.44 5.64
N GLY A 194 3.61 5.75 5.35
CA GLY A 194 2.44 5.23 6.05
C GLY A 194 1.33 6.26 6.18
N ARG A 195 0.30 5.94 6.97
CA ARG A 195 -0.79 6.85 7.31
C ARG A 195 -0.50 7.55 8.63
N SER A 196 -0.67 8.88 8.69
CA SER A 196 -0.49 9.64 9.94
C SER A 196 -1.41 9.15 11.06
N LYS A 197 -2.66 8.77 10.75
CA LYS A 197 -3.62 8.20 11.70
C LYS A 197 -3.30 6.79 12.19
N ASP A 198 -2.40 6.09 11.52
CA ASP A 198 -1.96 4.74 11.90
C ASP A 198 -0.70 4.75 12.74
N LEU A 199 -0.05 5.91 12.90
CA LEU A 199 1.07 6.07 13.82
C LEU A 199 0.65 5.68 15.23
N ILE A 200 1.53 4.96 15.93
CA ILE A 200 1.31 4.52 17.30
C ILE A 200 2.06 5.47 18.23
N LYS A 201 1.36 6.12 19.13
CA LYS A 201 1.97 7.06 20.08
C LYS A 201 2.38 6.35 21.36
N SER A 202 3.67 6.02 21.47
CA SER A 202 4.22 5.27 22.61
C SER A 202 5.22 6.10 23.39
N GLY A 203 4.94 6.40 24.65
CA GLY A 203 5.84 7.16 25.53
C GLY A 203 6.14 8.58 25.07
N GLY A 204 5.26 9.18 24.28
CA GLY A 204 5.46 10.52 23.71
C GLY A 204 6.09 10.53 22.31
N GLU A 205 6.65 9.42 21.88
CA GLU A 205 7.28 9.25 20.57
C GLU A 205 6.37 8.49 19.58
N TRP A 206 6.64 8.64 18.29
CA TRP A 206 5.84 8.01 17.25
C TRP A 206 6.51 6.75 16.72
N ILE A 207 5.75 5.66 16.65
CA ILE A 207 6.10 4.43 15.95
C ILE A 207 5.41 4.40 14.59
N ASN A 208 6.18 4.14 13.54
CA ASN A 208 5.63 3.95 12.20
C ASN A 208 5.37 2.45 11.94
N PRO A 209 4.10 2.00 11.94
CA PRO A 209 3.76 0.61 11.67
C PRO A 209 4.27 0.10 10.34
N ALA A 210 4.26 0.95 9.31
CA ALA A 210 4.60 0.53 7.94
C ALA A 210 6.07 0.10 7.80
N GLU A 211 6.99 0.62 8.62
CA GLU A 211 8.39 0.18 8.62
C GLU A 211 8.51 -1.24 9.18
N MET A 212 7.80 -1.54 10.26
CA MET A 212 7.77 -2.87 10.86
C MET A 212 7.12 -3.87 9.90
N GLU A 213 5.99 -3.50 9.28
CA GLU A 213 5.29 -4.30 8.28
C GLU A 213 6.18 -4.61 7.07
N ALA A 214 6.96 -3.63 6.60
CA ALA A 214 7.87 -3.82 5.48
C ALA A 214 9.02 -4.80 5.79
N ILE A 215 9.46 -4.86 7.05
CA ILE A 215 10.51 -5.80 7.49
C ILE A 215 9.94 -7.21 7.57
N ILE A 216 8.79 -7.38 8.22
CA ILE A 216 8.17 -8.70 8.43
C ILE A 216 7.62 -9.27 7.13
N GLY A 217 7.05 -8.42 6.26
CA GLY A 217 6.57 -8.83 4.94
C GLY A 217 7.65 -9.31 3.96
N ARG A 218 8.94 -9.27 4.34
CA ARG A 218 10.03 -9.91 3.58
C ARG A 218 10.16 -11.41 3.85
N ASP A 219 9.56 -11.91 4.93
CA ASP A 219 9.54 -13.35 5.21
C ASP A 219 8.61 -14.04 4.17
N PRO A 220 9.13 -14.98 3.36
CA PRO A 220 8.36 -15.60 2.28
C PRO A 220 7.16 -16.43 2.78
N ARG A 221 7.09 -16.73 4.06
CA ARG A 221 5.97 -17.44 4.68
C ARG A 221 4.80 -16.52 5.03
N VAL A 222 5.06 -15.20 5.09
CA VAL A 222 4.06 -14.19 5.45
C VAL A 222 3.24 -13.81 4.23
N GLY A 223 1.94 -14.10 4.28
CA GLY A 223 0.98 -13.69 3.26
C GLY A 223 0.54 -12.24 3.44
N GLN A 224 0.17 -11.87 4.68
CA GLN A 224 -0.20 -10.50 5.03
C GLN A 224 0.30 -10.14 6.43
N VAL A 225 0.59 -8.86 6.63
CA VAL A 225 1.07 -8.34 7.92
C VAL A 225 0.48 -6.96 8.20
N ALA A 226 0.12 -6.72 9.46
CA ALA A 226 -0.29 -5.43 9.97
C ALA A 226 0.32 -5.19 11.35
N VAL A 227 0.58 -3.93 11.66
CA VAL A 227 0.90 -3.50 13.02
C VAL A 227 -0.16 -2.50 13.46
N ILE A 228 -0.75 -2.76 14.63
CA ILE A 228 -1.77 -1.91 15.24
C ILE A 228 -1.30 -1.43 16.62
N GLY A 229 -1.79 -0.25 17.04
CA GLY A 229 -1.62 0.21 18.43
C GLY A 229 -2.64 -0.46 19.34
N LYS A 230 -2.21 -0.89 20.52
CA LYS A 230 -3.08 -1.24 21.65
C LYS A 230 -2.94 -0.21 22.76
N PRO A 231 -4.00 0.14 23.50
CA PRO A 231 -3.90 0.97 24.68
C PRO A 231 -2.95 0.38 25.71
N HIS A 232 -2.12 1.25 26.33
CA HIS A 232 -1.19 0.84 27.37
C HIS A 232 -1.14 1.87 28.51
N PRO A 233 -1.33 1.47 29.78
CA PRO A 233 -1.52 2.41 30.89
C PRO A 233 -0.32 3.33 31.16
N LYS A 234 0.89 2.90 30.81
CA LYS A 234 2.12 3.68 31.02
C LYS A 234 2.57 4.45 29.79
N TRP A 235 2.36 3.86 28.58
CA TRP A 235 2.99 4.34 27.37
C TRP A 235 2.00 5.03 26.39
N GLY A 236 0.71 5.07 26.76
CA GLY A 236 -0.37 5.49 25.85
C GLY A 236 -0.76 4.36 24.91
N GLU A 237 0.10 3.99 24.00
CA GLU A 237 -0.09 2.84 23.11
C GLU A 237 1.17 1.98 23.03
N ARG A 238 0.97 0.71 22.65
CA ARG A 238 2.04 -0.23 22.31
C ARG A 238 1.71 -0.99 21.04
N PRO A 239 2.72 -1.34 20.21
CA PRO A 239 2.48 -2.06 18.99
C PRO A 239 2.13 -3.54 19.22
N VAL A 240 1.20 -4.03 18.42
CA VAL A 240 0.83 -5.44 18.25
C VAL A 240 1.09 -5.81 16.80
N LEU A 241 1.88 -6.86 16.59
CA LEU A 241 2.13 -7.42 15.26
C LEU A 241 1.06 -8.48 14.94
N VAL A 242 0.37 -8.30 13.82
CA VAL A 242 -0.65 -9.24 13.33
C VAL A 242 -0.19 -9.83 12.01
N VAL A 243 -0.15 -11.17 11.90
CA VAL A 243 0.39 -11.88 10.74
C VAL A 243 -0.60 -12.92 10.24
N GLU A 244 -0.78 -13.00 8.93
CA GLU A 244 -1.38 -14.13 8.21
C GLU A 244 -0.29 -14.82 7.40
N LEU A 245 -0.23 -16.13 7.46
CA LEU A 245 0.72 -16.93 6.69
C LEU A 245 0.12 -17.41 5.37
N HIS A 246 0.98 -17.73 4.42
CA HIS A 246 0.57 -18.51 3.26
C HIS A 246 0.08 -19.90 3.68
N GLN A 247 -0.82 -20.49 2.89
CA GLN A 247 -1.41 -21.79 3.19
C GLN A 247 -0.33 -22.88 3.29
N GLY A 248 -0.35 -23.61 4.39
CA GLY A 248 0.60 -24.70 4.66
C GLY A 248 1.90 -24.26 5.34
N GLU A 249 2.12 -22.96 5.52
CA GLU A 249 3.29 -22.43 6.22
C GLU A 249 3.10 -22.45 7.74
N THR A 250 4.22 -22.54 8.46
CA THR A 250 4.28 -22.41 9.92
C THR A 250 5.09 -21.21 10.32
N GLY A 251 4.57 -20.40 11.23
CA GLY A 251 5.20 -19.18 11.70
C GLY A 251 6.07 -19.38 12.95
N ASP A 252 7.05 -18.49 13.09
CA ASP A 252 7.80 -18.33 14.34
C ASP A 252 7.70 -16.86 14.80
N ALA A 253 6.76 -16.63 15.72
CA ALA A 253 6.50 -15.29 16.23
C ALA A 253 7.72 -14.65 16.92
N ARG A 254 8.59 -15.46 17.56
CA ARG A 254 9.82 -14.97 18.19
C ARG A 254 10.83 -14.54 17.13
N ALA A 255 10.96 -15.31 16.06
CA ALA A 255 11.84 -14.94 14.96
C ALA A 255 11.41 -13.63 14.28
N TRP A 256 10.11 -13.34 14.18
CA TRP A 256 9.65 -12.06 13.64
C TRP A 256 9.99 -10.88 14.54
N VAL A 257 9.82 -11.01 15.86
CA VAL A 257 10.27 -9.98 16.81
C VAL A 257 11.78 -9.76 16.71
N GLU A 258 12.55 -10.84 16.60
CA GLU A 258 14.01 -10.77 16.46
C GLU A 258 14.44 -10.15 15.13
N ALA A 259 13.68 -10.39 14.05
CA ALA A 259 13.92 -9.78 12.74
C ALA A 259 13.77 -8.25 12.73
N LEU A 260 13.02 -7.69 13.67
CA LEU A 260 12.89 -6.23 13.87
C LEU A 260 14.06 -5.65 14.66
N ARG A 261 14.73 -6.45 15.50
CA ARG A 261 15.78 -5.98 16.39
C ARG A 261 16.97 -5.41 15.62
N GLY A 262 17.43 -4.23 16.02
CA GLY A 262 18.51 -3.50 15.35
C GLY A 262 18.14 -2.87 13.98
N LYS A 263 16.89 -3.09 13.51
CA LYS A 263 16.38 -2.43 12.30
C LYS A 263 15.36 -1.34 12.62
N VAL A 264 14.74 -1.43 13.77
CA VAL A 264 13.89 -0.38 14.36
C VAL A 264 14.37 -0.11 15.76
N ALA A 265 13.95 1.01 16.38
CA ALA A 265 14.27 1.31 17.75
C ALA A 265 13.71 0.21 18.69
N ASP A 266 14.44 -0.16 19.75
CA ASP A 266 14.04 -1.26 20.63
C ASP A 266 12.66 -1.07 21.29
N TRP A 267 12.25 0.15 21.51
CA TRP A 267 10.95 0.49 22.07
C TRP A 267 9.80 0.39 21.05
N TRP A 268 10.10 0.20 19.74
CA TRP A 268 9.11 -0.14 18.70
C TRP A 268 8.75 -1.62 18.71
N LEU A 269 9.58 -2.48 19.29
CA LEU A 269 9.34 -3.91 19.26
C LEU A 269 7.94 -4.23 19.81
N PRO A 270 7.16 -5.08 19.12
CA PRO A 270 5.78 -5.36 19.49
C PRO A 270 5.72 -6.09 20.83
N ASP A 271 4.75 -5.75 21.67
CA ASP A 271 4.49 -6.43 22.93
C ASP A 271 3.82 -7.79 22.70
N GLU A 272 3.08 -7.91 21.62
CA GLU A 272 2.35 -9.12 21.25
C GLU A 272 2.46 -9.41 19.75
N VAL A 273 2.42 -10.70 19.43
CA VAL A 273 2.28 -11.21 18.06
C VAL A 273 1.02 -12.05 18.00
N VAL A 274 0.12 -11.72 17.08
CA VAL A 274 -1.12 -12.42 16.80
C VAL A 274 -1.01 -13.06 15.42
N GLN A 275 -1.23 -14.39 15.36
CA GLN A 275 -1.24 -15.11 14.08
C GLN A 275 -2.67 -15.45 13.69
N LEU A 276 -3.21 -14.74 12.71
CA LEU A 276 -4.57 -14.95 12.22
C LEU A 276 -4.62 -16.02 11.11
N PRO A 277 -5.68 -16.83 11.04
CA PRO A 277 -5.91 -17.71 9.89
C PRO A 277 -6.23 -16.92 8.62
N ARG A 278 -6.80 -15.73 8.76
CA ARG A 278 -7.12 -14.80 7.66
C ARG A 278 -7.18 -13.37 8.16
N MET A 279 -6.53 -12.46 7.43
CA MET A 279 -6.54 -11.03 7.70
C MET A 279 -7.90 -10.42 7.30
N PRO A 280 -8.54 -9.59 8.14
CA PRO A 280 -9.73 -8.87 7.74
C PRO A 280 -9.38 -7.83 6.67
N LEU A 281 -10.15 -7.85 5.58
CA LEU A 281 -9.99 -6.92 4.47
C LEU A 281 -11.20 -6.00 4.35
N ALA A 282 -10.94 -4.73 4.10
CA ALA A 282 -11.96 -3.77 3.68
C ALA A 282 -12.49 -4.14 2.28
N ALA A 283 -13.64 -3.56 1.89
CA ALA A 283 -14.22 -3.76 0.55
C ALA A 283 -13.27 -3.38 -0.60
N THR A 284 -12.24 -2.59 -0.31
CA THR A 284 -11.19 -2.19 -1.25
C THR A 284 -10.06 -3.20 -1.41
N GLY A 285 -10.09 -4.33 -0.69
CA GLY A 285 -9.04 -5.34 -0.69
C GLY A 285 -7.81 -4.98 0.17
N LYS A 286 -7.85 -3.88 0.91
CA LYS A 286 -6.80 -3.48 1.86
C LYS A 286 -7.07 -4.08 3.24
N ILE A 287 -6.02 -4.30 4.02
CA ILE A 287 -6.17 -4.71 5.43
C ILE A 287 -7.01 -3.68 6.18
N ASP A 288 -8.03 -4.15 6.87
CA ASP A 288 -8.91 -3.32 7.69
C ASP A 288 -8.35 -3.17 9.11
N LYS A 289 -7.42 -2.23 9.28
CA LYS A 289 -6.80 -1.96 10.60
C LYS A 289 -7.79 -1.43 11.63
N VAL A 290 -8.89 -0.80 11.20
CA VAL A 290 -9.94 -0.33 12.15
C VAL A 290 -10.60 -1.54 12.77
N ARG A 291 -11.01 -2.50 11.95
CA ARG A 291 -11.60 -3.75 12.40
C ARG A 291 -10.63 -4.55 13.27
N LEU A 292 -9.36 -4.65 12.91
CA LEU A 292 -8.34 -5.31 13.73
C LEU A 292 -8.21 -4.72 15.13
N ARG A 293 -8.24 -3.38 15.26
CA ARG A 293 -8.19 -2.70 16.57
C ARG A 293 -9.44 -3.04 17.38
N THR A 294 -10.63 -2.96 16.77
CA THR A 294 -11.90 -3.28 17.45
C THR A 294 -11.90 -4.73 17.94
N GLU A 295 -11.61 -5.70 17.08
CA GLU A 295 -11.56 -7.13 17.44
C GLU A 295 -10.50 -7.41 18.52
N TYR A 296 -9.38 -6.65 18.52
CA TYR A 296 -8.37 -6.76 19.57
C TYR A 296 -8.89 -6.22 20.92
N GLU A 297 -9.52 -5.03 20.93
CA GLU A 297 -10.08 -4.41 22.14
C GLU A 297 -11.21 -5.24 22.76
N GLU A 298 -12.00 -5.92 21.93
CA GLU A 298 -13.08 -6.83 22.34
C GLU A 298 -12.57 -8.20 22.82
N GLY A 299 -11.26 -8.46 22.73
CA GLY A 299 -10.61 -9.72 23.12
C GLY A 299 -10.85 -10.87 22.14
N GLU A 300 -11.41 -10.61 20.97
CA GLU A 300 -11.66 -11.65 19.97
C GLU A 300 -10.38 -12.25 19.39
N LEU A 301 -9.26 -11.49 19.44
CA LEU A 301 -7.96 -11.95 18.96
C LEU A 301 -7.14 -12.70 20.01
N ASP A 302 -7.57 -12.77 21.26
CA ASP A 302 -6.81 -13.41 22.37
C ASP A 302 -6.46 -14.88 22.09
N ARG A 303 -7.36 -15.60 21.42
CA ARG A 303 -7.17 -17.02 21.03
C ARG A 303 -6.08 -17.22 19.96
N TYR A 304 -5.67 -16.15 19.30
CA TYR A 304 -4.66 -16.19 18.24
C TYR A 304 -3.31 -15.58 18.67
N VAL A 305 -3.18 -15.19 19.93
CA VAL A 305 -1.92 -14.64 20.45
C VAL A 305 -0.86 -15.73 20.44
N ALA A 306 0.16 -15.57 19.61
CA ALA A 306 1.28 -16.49 19.48
C ALA A 306 2.41 -16.21 20.49
N VAL A 307 2.66 -14.94 20.81
CA VAL A 307 3.68 -14.48 21.77
C VAL A 307 3.19 -13.23 22.50
N ARG A 308 3.40 -13.20 23.82
CA ARG A 308 3.33 -11.98 24.65
C ARG A 308 4.72 -11.73 25.28
N ARG A 309 5.16 -10.47 25.30
CA ARG A 309 6.44 -10.04 25.90
C ARG A 309 6.22 -9.51 27.30
#